data_fe83120cab07d5373a35bad37c015261
#
_entry.id   fe83120cab07d5373a35bad37c015261
#
_cell.length_a   1.000
_cell.length_b   1.000
_cell.length_c   1.000
_cell.angle_alpha   90.00
_cell.angle_beta   90.00
_cell.angle_gamma   90.00
#
_symmetry.space_group_name_H-M   'P 1'
#
loop_
_entity.id
_entity.type
_entity.pdbx_description
1 polymer ?
#
loop_
_entity_poly.entity_id
_entity_poly.type
_entity_poly.pdbx_seq_one_letter_code
_entity_poly.pdbx_strand_id
1 'polypeptide(L)'
;ILLVLIYLQWLDPLSKKRIIRSWAKAFLSIIGMKLKVEGEVYDKPCLIVANHISFIDIFALNIVKPGRFIAKSEIADWPVFGRIAKGVDTLFIERKNRRSIITVNEQISAALLAQQTVMLFPEGRTSVGEELLPLKSNLIEPAILSGSPVQPCALCYEENGQRTTKASYAGISIFQCLWTIVTTPGLTVTVKVLPVIDVTGKTRHEVANEASALMSAAMGVPDPMKEHSVYTRHAVDAVGQSNGNGTSSDQENRAA
;
A
#
# COMPACT_ATOMS: atom_id res chain seq x y z
N ILE A 1 4.42 14.67 24.12
CA ILE A 1 4.08 14.05 22.83
C ILE A 1 2.97 13.00 23.01
N LEU A 2 3.12 12.04 23.95
CA LEU A 2 2.09 11.00 24.20
C LEU A 2 0.73 11.58 24.60
N LEU A 3 0.71 12.62 25.44
CA LEU A 3 -0.51 13.33 25.84
C LEU A 3 -1.24 13.98 24.65
N VAL A 4 -0.49 14.58 23.71
CA VAL A 4 -1.09 15.18 22.51
C VAL A 4 -1.84 14.13 21.67
N LEU A 5 -1.31 12.91 21.56
CA LEU A 5 -1.94 11.82 20.80
C LEU A 5 -3.25 11.33 21.43
N ILE A 6 -3.40 11.44 22.76
CA ILE A 6 -4.65 11.12 23.47
C ILE A 6 -5.73 12.17 23.16
N TYR A 7 -5.36 13.43 22.98
CA TYR A 7 -6.27 14.53 22.69
C TYR A 7 -6.60 14.68 21.19
N LEU A 8 -5.90 13.97 20.29
CA LEU A 8 -6.12 14.08 18.84
C LEU A 8 -7.56 13.81 18.42
N GLN A 9 -8.27 12.91 19.12
CA GLN A 9 -9.67 12.57 18.81
C GLN A 9 -10.66 13.74 19.04
N TRP A 10 -10.26 14.75 19.82
CA TRP A 10 -11.09 15.92 20.15
C TRP A 10 -10.77 17.15 19.32
N LEU A 11 -9.77 17.06 18.43
CA LEU A 11 -9.35 18.16 17.59
C LEU A 11 -10.12 18.18 16.28
N ASP A 12 -10.29 19.39 15.73
CA ASP A 12 -10.81 19.56 14.40
C ASP A 12 -9.90 18.86 13.35
N PRO A 13 -10.45 18.45 12.20
CA PRO A 13 -9.71 17.66 11.21
C PRO A 13 -8.44 18.37 10.68
N LEU A 14 -8.45 19.69 10.58
CA LEU A 14 -7.31 20.44 10.03
C LEU A 14 -6.15 20.50 11.05
N SER A 15 -6.46 20.82 12.30
CA SER A 15 -5.49 20.82 13.41
C SER A 15 -4.89 19.42 13.62
N LYS A 16 -5.74 18.39 13.55
CA LYS A 16 -5.30 16.99 13.61
C LYS A 16 -4.27 16.66 12.52
N LYS A 17 -4.56 16.99 11.25
CA LYS A 17 -3.63 16.79 10.12
C LYS A 17 -2.30 17.53 10.31
N ARG A 18 -2.33 18.77 10.81
CA ARG A 18 -1.12 19.56 11.10
C ARG A 18 -0.25 18.90 12.17
N ILE A 19 -0.86 18.43 13.25
CA ILE A 19 -0.15 17.75 14.36
C ILE A 19 0.46 16.44 13.88
N ILE A 20 -0.29 15.60 13.15
CA ILE A 20 0.21 14.34 12.59
C ILE A 20 1.43 14.61 11.70
N ARG A 21 1.35 15.59 10.79
CA ARG A 21 2.47 15.97 9.91
C ARG A 21 3.68 16.45 10.70
N SER A 22 3.48 17.32 11.69
CA SER A 22 4.58 17.88 12.52
C SER A 22 5.25 16.78 13.34
N TRP A 23 4.46 15.88 13.91
CA TRP A 23 4.96 14.74 14.67
C TRP A 23 5.76 13.76 13.79
N ALA A 24 5.26 13.46 12.61
CA ALA A 24 5.96 12.61 11.65
C ALA A 24 7.30 13.23 11.21
N LYS A 25 7.34 14.56 10.97
CA LYS A 25 8.59 15.27 10.67
C LYS A 25 9.58 15.21 11.85
N ALA A 26 9.10 15.47 13.06
CA ALA A 26 9.94 15.40 14.26
C ALA A 26 10.51 13.99 14.46
N PHE A 27 9.71 12.95 14.23
CA PHE A 27 10.15 11.57 14.33
C PHE A 27 11.29 11.26 13.34
N LEU A 28 11.10 11.57 12.04
CA LEU A 28 12.16 11.36 11.03
C LEU A 28 13.45 12.14 11.38
N SER A 29 13.30 13.37 11.88
CA SER A 29 14.44 14.19 12.31
C SER A 29 15.19 13.55 13.49
N ILE A 30 14.48 13.03 14.50
CA ILE A 30 15.07 12.37 15.67
C ILE A 30 15.88 11.14 15.30
N ILE A 31 15.38 10.34 14.34
CA ILE A 31 16.09 9.14 13.88
C ILE A 31 17.13 9.42 12.79
N GLY A 32 17.37 10.69 12.43
CA GLY A 32 18.34 11.09 11.42
C GLY A 32 17.98 10.76 9.98
N MET A 33 16.70 10.41 9.69
CA MET A 33 16.22 10.08 8.36
C MET A 33 15.83 11.32 7.58
N LYS A 34 16.41 11.51 6.39
CA LYS A 34 16.00 12.57 5.46
C LYS A 34 14.78 12.14 4.66
N LEU A 35 13.91 13.09 4.31
CA LEU A 35 12.78 12.87 3.42
C LEU A 35 12.96 13.68 2.15
N LYS A 36 12.83 13.01 1.00
CA LYS A 36 12.71 13.63 -0.33
C LYS A 36 11.31 13.34 -0.88
N VAL A 37 10.67 14.34 -1.47
CA VAL A 37 9.35 14.19 -2.10
C VAL A 37 9.49 14.60 -3.55
N GLU A 38 9.06 13.76 -4.47
CA GLU A 38 9.05 13.99 -5.91
C GLU A 38 7.63 13.84 -6.44
N GLY A 39 7.25 14.66 -7.42
CA GLY A 39 5.91 14.64 -8.01
C GLY A 39 4.91 15.55 -7.29
N GLU A 40 3.67 15.52 -7.74
CA GLU A 40 2.60 16.41 -7.29
C GLU A 40 1.57 15.66 -6.44
N VAL A 41 1.31 16.19 -5.26
CA VAL A 41 0.33 15.63 -4.33
C VAL A 41 -1.06 16.09 -4.74
N TYR A 42 -1.95 15.13 -5.01
CA TYR A 42 -3.36 15.44 -5.27
C TYR A 42 -3.99 16.13 -4.06
N ASP A 43 -4.61 17.29 -4.26
CA ASP A 43 -5.10 18.16 -3.18
C ASP A 43 -6.39 17.65 -2.53
N LYS A 44 -7.24 16.91 -3.28
CA LYS A 44 -8.52 16.38 -2.81
C LYS A 44 -8.37 15.01 -2.14
N PRO A 45 -9.35 14.57 -1.34
CA PRO A 45 -9.37 13.23 -0.76
C PRO A 45 -9.25 12.13 -1.83
N CYS A 46 -8.49 11.10 -1.54
CA CYS A 46 -8.25 9.98 -2.47
C CYS A 46 -7.79 8.74 -1.69
N LEU A 47 -7.76 7.61 -2.37
CA LEU A 47 -7.06 6.43 -1.91
C LEU A 47 -5.58 6.52 -2.32
N ILE A 48 -4.66 6.57 -1.36
CA ILE A 48 -3.22 6.46 -1.62
C ILE A 48 -2.83 4.99 -1.51
N VAL A 49 -2.16 4.49 -2.54
CA VAL A 49 -1.58 3.14 -2.57
C VAL A 49 -0.07 3.24 -2.70
N ALA A 50 0.67 2.49 -1.88
CA ALA A 50 2.13 2.54 -1.88
C ALA A 50 2.74 1.14 -1.68
N ASN A 51 3.98 0.93 -2.13
CA ASN A 51 4.77 -0.22 -1.73
C ASN A 51 5.16 -0.12 -0.26
N HIS A 52 5.49 -1.25 0.36
CA HIS A 52 5.77 -1.30 1.79
C HIS A 52 7.14 -1.92 2.09
N ILE A 53 8.05 -1.12 2.61
CA ILE A 53 9.43 -1.51 2.90
C ILE A 53 9.71 -1.42 4.40
N SER A 54 9.21 -0.36 5.05
CA SER A 54 9.54 -0.02 6.42
C SER A 54 8.33 0.49 7.19
N PHE A 55 8.35 0.38 8.52
CA PHE A 55 7.40 1.11 9.36
C PHE A 55 7.55 2.64 9.22
N ILE A 56 8.68 3.10 8.72
CA ILE A 56 8.95 4.52 8.39
C ILE A 56 8.04 5.04 7.28
N ASP A 57 7.57 4.18 6.37
CA ASP A 57 6.69 4.53 5.26
C ASP A 57 5.45 5.29 5.73
N ILE A 58 4.90 4.90 6.91
CA ILE A 58 3.74 5.53 7.52
C ILE A 58 4.02 6.99 7.86
N PHE A 59 5.21 7.28 8.39
CA PHE A 59 5.62 8.64 8.73
C PHE A 59 5.91 9.46 7.48
N ALA A 60 6.62 8.89 6.51
CA ALA A 60 6.94 9.56 5.25
C ALA A 60 5.66 9.97 4.50
N LEU A 61 4.70 9.05 4.34
CA LEU A 61 3.42 9.34 3.70
C LEU A 61 2.58 10.37 4.48
N ASN A 62 2.57 10.32 5.83
CA ASN A 62 1.87 11.33 6.65
C ASN A 62 2.48 12.73 6.56
N ILE A 63 3.77 12.85 6.24
CA ILE A 63 4.38 14.15 5.96
C ILE A 63 3.91 14.67 4.61
N VAL A 64 3.82 13.80 3.61
CA VAL A 64 3.35 14.15 2.25
C VAL A 64 1.89 14.55 2.30
N LYS A 65 1.02 13.65 2.77
CA LYS A 65 -0.42 13.88 2.86
C LYS A 65 -0.99 13.11 4.05
N PRO A 66 -1.36 13.77 5.16
CA PRO A 66 -1.96 13.08 6.30
C PRO A 66 -3.27 12.38 5.93
N GLY A 67 -3.39 11.10 6.30
CA GLY A 67 -4.56 10.27 6.03
C GLY A 67 -4.69 9.11 7.00
N ARG A 68 -5.77 8.33 6.86
CA ARG A 68 -6.05 7.15 7.67
C ARG A 68 -5.34 5.94 7.10
N PHE A 69 -4.54 5.25 7.91
CA PHE A 69 -3.88 4.01 7.52
C PHE A 69 -4.74 2.78 7.83
N ILE A 70 -4.40 1.69 7.17
CA ILE A 70 -4.92 0.37 7.48
C ILE A 70 -3.80 -0.44 8.11
N ALA A 71 -4.04 -0.96 9.32
CA ALA A 71 -3.08 -1.75 10.07
C ALA A 71 -3.68 -3.09 10.50
N LYS A 72 -2.82 -4.05 10.87
CA LYS A 72 -3.27 -5.29 11.49
C LYS A 72 -3.92 -5.02 12.85
N SER A 73 -4.99 -5.77 13.18
CA SER A 73 -5.70 -5.67 14.46
C SER A 73 -4.78 -5.86 15.67
N GLU A 74 -3.78 -6.74 15.56
CA GLU A 74 -2.84 -6.99 16.65
C GLU A 74 -2.05 -5.75 17.08
N ILE A 75 -1.84 -4.79 16.15
CA ILE A 75 -1.17 -3.52 16.46
C ILE A 75 -2.01 -2.65 17.41
N ALA A 76 -3.35 -2.79 17.39
CA ALA A 76 -4.23 -2.04 18.27
C ALA A 76 -3.96 -2.29 19.77
N ASP A 77 -3.43 -3.47 20.10
CA ASP A 77 -3.15 -3.91 21.46
C ASP A 77 -1.73 -3.59 21.95
N TRP A 78 -0.88 -3.07 21.06
CA TRP A 78 0.47 -2.66 21.45
C TRP A 78 0.42 -1.42 22.36
N PRO A 79 1.15 -1.43 23.50
CA PRO A 79 0.97 -0.42 24.57
C PRO A 79 1.15 1.03 24.12
N VAL A 80 2.08 1.30 23.20
CA VAL A 80 2.39 2.65 22.69
C VAL A 80 1.84 2.81 21.29
N PHE A 81 2.23 1.93 20.36
CA PHE A 81 1.88 2.03 18.95
C PHE A 81 0.36 1.88 18.70
N GLY A 82 -0.33 1.03 19.46
CA GLY A 82 -1.77 0.89 19.36
C GLY A 82 -2.52 2.16 19.74
N ARG A 83 -2.09 2.86 20.79
CA ARG A 83 -2.68 4.16 21.18
C ARG A 83 -2.43 5.24 20.13
N ILE A 84 -1.22 5.28 19.58
CA ILE A 84 -0.87 6.19 18.48
C ILE A 84 -1.75 5.92 17.26
N ALA A 85 -1.83 4.66 16.83
CA ALA A 85 -2.63 4.24 15.68
C ALA A 85 -4.11 4.58 15.86
N LYS A 86 -4.68 4.33 17.05
CA LYS A 86 -6.06 4.74 17.39
C LYS A 86 -6.23 6.26 17.35
N GLY A 87 -5.26 7.02 17.86
CA GLY A 87 -5.29 8.49 17.87
C GLY A 87 -5.26 9.12 16.47
N VAL A 88 -4.68 8.44 15.48
CA VAL A 88 -4.65 8.90 14.07
C VAL A 88 -5.73 8.24 13.20
N ASP A 89 -6.78 7.69 13.81
CA ASP A 89 -7.93 7.04 13.16
C ASP A 89 -7.56 5.89 12.22
N THR A 90 -6.54 5.11 12.57
CA THR A 90 -6.14 3.93 11.82
C THR A 90 -7.29 2.92 11.77
N LEU A 91 -7.55 2.36 10.60
CA LEU A 91 -8.49 1.27 10.39
C LEU A 91 -7.78 -0.06 10.66
N PHE A 92 -8.35 -0.89 11.54
CA PHE A 92 -7.74 -2.17 11.91
C PHE A 92 -8.39 -3.33 11.19
N ILE A 93 -7.55 -4.23 10.63
CA ILE A 93 -8.00 -5.41 9.88
C ILE A 93 -7.45 -6.69 10.48
N GLU A 94 -8.32 -7.68 10.65
CA GLU A 94 -7.94 -9.06 10.93
C GLU A 94 -7.77 -9.82 9.61
N ARG A 95 -6.53 -9.95 9.12
CA ARG A 95 -6.23 -10.47 7.75
C ARG A 95 -6.58 -11.94 7.52
N LYS A 96 -6.76 -12.72 8.59
CA LYS A 96 -7.06 -14.16 8.52
C LYS A 96 -8.54 -14.45 8.28
N ASN A 97 -9.41 -13.46 8.43
CA ASN A 97 -10.85 -13.63 8.32
C ASN A 97 -11.39 -12.92 7.07
N ARG A 98 -12.01 -13.68 6.17
CA ARG A 98 -12.61 -13.15 4.94
C ARG A 98 -13.70 -12.09 5.21
N ARG A 99 -14.46 -12.23 6.31
CA ARG A 99 -15.46 -11.25 6.74
C ARG A 99 -14.81 -9.92 7.13
N SER A 100 -13.66 -9.96 7.80
CA SER A 100 -12.92 -8.75 8.18
C SER A 100 -12.42 -7.95 6.98
N ILE A 101 -12.13 -8.60 5.85
CA ILE A 101 -11.76 -7.91 4.60
C ILE A 101 -12.95 -7.12 4.06
N ILE A 102 -14.15 -7.70 4.10
CA ILE A 102 -15.39 -7.03 3.67
C ILE A 102 -15.63 -5.80 4.57
N THR A 103 -15.62 -5.99 5.88
CA THR A 103 -15.83 -4.90 6.86
C THR A 103 -14.82 -3.76 6.69
N VAL A 104 -13.54 -4.08 6.43
CA VAL A 104 -12.53 -3.03 6.19
C VAL A 104 -12.78 -2.32 4.87
N ASN A 105 -13.16 -3.01 3.82
CA ASN A 105 -13.51 -2.37 2.54
C ASN A 105 -14.71 -1.43 2.71
N GLU A 106 -15.72 -1.80 3.49
CA GLU A 106 -16.85 -0.93 3.86
C GLU A 106 -16.37 0.32 4.63
N GLN A 107 -15.47 0.15 5.60
CA GLN A 107 -14.91 1.25 6.37
C GLN A 107 -14.06 2.19 5.49
N ILE A 108 -13.28 1.65 4.55
CA ILE A 108 -12.50 2.44 3.59
C ILE A 108 -13.46 3.24 2.70
N SER A 109 -14.47 2.58 2.13
CA SER A 109 -15.48 3.24 1.29
C SER A 109 -16.19 4.37 2.04
N ALA A 110 -16.61 4.10 3.27
CA ALA A 110 -17.25 5.11 4.14
C ALA A 110 -16.31 6.30 4.42
N ALA A 111 -15.03 6.06 4.67
CA ALA A 111 -14.04 7.12 4.88
C ALA A 111 -13.82 7.96 3.61
N LEU A 112 -13.72 7.33 2.44
CA LEU A 112 -13.57 8.02 1.16
C LEU A 112 -14.81 8.85 0.83
N LEU A 113 -16.02 8.31 1.01
CA LEU A 113 -17.28 9.04 0.85
C LEU A 113 -17.39 10.22 1.81
N ALA A 114 -16.87 10.09 3.03
CA ALA A 114 -16.76 11.18 4.01
C ALA A 114 -15.62 12.17 3.72
N GLN A 115 -15.10 12.17 2.49
CA GLN A 115 -14.04 13.07 2.03
C GLN A 115 -12.76 12.99 2.87
N GLN A 116 -12.39 11.78 3.27
CA GLN A 116 -11.14 11.50 3.98
C GLN A 116 -10.14 10.79 3.05
N THR A 117 -8.87 11.11 3.17
CA THR A 117 -7.80 10.37 2.52
C THR A 117 -7.53 9.08 3.29
N VAL A 118 -7.51 7.96 2.58
CA VAL A 118 -7.12 6.65 3.12
C VAL A 118 -5.82 6.21 2.46
N MET A 119 -4.95 5.54 3.22
CA MET A 119 -3.65 5.05 2.76
C MET A 119 -3.53 3.57 3.06
N LEU A 120 -3.05 2.82 2.09
CA LEU A 120 -2.82 1.39 2.26
C LEU A 120 -1.60 0.91 1.46
N PHE A 121 -1.10 -0.23 1.89
CA PHE A 121 -0.03 -0.97 1.24
C PHE A 121 -0.63 -2.23 0.61
N PRO A 122 -1.00 -2.20 -0.69
CA PRO A 122 -1.75 -3.28 -1.33
C PRO A 122 -0.94 -4.56 -1.51
N GLU A 123 0.38 -4.52 -1.34
CA GLU A 123 1.24 -5.71 -1.29
C GLU A 123 0.85 -6.66 -0.15
N GLY A 124 0.31 -6.10 0.96
CA GLY A 124 -0.15 -6.85 2.12
C GLY A 124 0.97 -7.41 3.01
N ARG A 125 2.23 -7.19 2.68
CA ARG A 125 3.42 -7.50 3.48
C ARG A 125 4.53 -6.50 3.15
N THR A 126 5.58 -6.47 3.97
CA THR A 126 6.78 -5.69 3.68
C THR A 126 7.70 -6.44 2.74
N SER A 127 8.35 -5.69 1.85
CA SER A 127 9.43 -6.16 0.96
C SER A 127 10.79 -5.63 1.45
N VAL A 128 11.86 -6.10 0.82
CA VAL A 128 13.21 -5.54 1.06
C VAL A 128 13.43 -4.23 0.31
N GLY A 129 12.55 -3.86 -0.63
CA GLY A 129 12.61 -2.61 -1.40
C GLY A 129 13.35 -2.73 -2.72
N GLU A 130 13.80 -3.92 -3.12
CA GLU A 130 14.46 -4.18 -4.40
C GLU A 130 13.47 -4.58 -5.50
N GLU A 131 12.25 -4.92 -5.12
CA GLU A 131 11.16 -5.32 -6.01
C GLU A 131 9.85 -4.67 -5.57
N LEU A 132 8.88 -4.63 -6.46
CA LEU A 132 7.48 -4.39 -6.16
C LEU A 132 6.76 -5.73 -6.06
N LEU A 133 6.00 -5.95 -5.00
CA LEU A 133 5.18 -7.15 -4.86
C LEU A 133 3.83 -6.98 -5.57
N PRO A 134 3.18 -8.08 -6.01
CA PRO A 134 1.86 -8.00 -6.64
C PRO A 134 0.84 -7.28 -5.77
N LEU A 135 0.11 -6.33 -6.35
CA LEU A 135 -0.90 -5.54 -5.67
C LEU A 135 -2.21 -6.32 -5.54
N LYS A 136 -2.74 -6.40 -4.33
CA LYS A 136 -4.04 -7.03 -4.04
C LYS A 136 -5.17 -6.13 -4.48
N SER A 137 -5.75 -6.38 -5.65
CA SER A 137 -6.81 -5.57 -6.25
C SER A 137 -8.07 -5.44 -5.39
N ASN A 138 -8.36 -6.42 -4.52
CA ASN A 138 -9.51 -6.37 -3.60
C ASN A 138 -9.42 -5.22 -2.57
N LEU A 139 -8.22 -4.69 -2.30
CA LEU A 139 -8.03 -3.52 -1.43
C LEU A 139 -8.26 -2.19 -2.18
N ILE A 140 -8.37 -2.22 -3.50
CA ILE A 140 -8.68 -1.07 -4.35
C ILE A 140 -10.20 -0.94 -4.61
N GLU A 141 -10.96 -2.03 -4.42
CA GLU A 141 -12.42 -2.04 -4.58
C GLU A 141 -13.14 -0.88 -3.89
N PRO A 142 -12.78 -0.44 -2.66
CA PRO A 142 -13.41 0.70 -2.02
C PRO A 142 -13.32 2.01 -2.80
N ALA A 143 -12.23 2.22 -3.54
CA ALA A 143 -12.08 3.40 -4.40
C ALA A 143 -13.04 3.36 -5.58
N ILE A 144 -13.22 2.18 -6.20
CA ILE A 144 -14.20 1.97 -7.27
C ILE A 144 -15.61 2.25 -6.76
N LEU A 145 -15.99 1.63 -5.63
CA LEU A 145 -17.34 1.76 -5.06
C LEU A 145 -17.67 3.20 -4.61
N SER A 146 -16.68 3.94 -4.16
CA SER A 146 -16.86 5.35 -3.73
C SER A 146 -16.65 6.37 -4.86
N GLY A 147 -16.21 5.94 -6.05
CA GLY A 147 -15.81 6.85 -7.13
C GLY A 147 -14.62 7.74 -6.79
N SER A 148 -13.82 7.34 -5.80
CA SER A 148 -12.67 8.13 -5.33
C SER A 148 -11.42 7.81 -6.15
N PRO A 149 -10.66 8.82 -6.60
CA PRO A 149 -9.45 8.57 -7.36
C PRO A 149 -8.38 7.87 -6.52
N VAL A 150 -7.47 7.17 -7.21
CA VAL A 150 -6.34 6.48 -6.60
C VAL A 150 -5.05 7.24 -6.93
N GLN A 151 -4.25 7.57 -5.92
CA GLN A 151 -2.91 8.15 -6.12
C GLN A 151 -1.84 7.14 -5.72
N PRO A 152 -1.11 6.55 -6.68
CA PRO A 152 0.02 5.70 -6.38
C PRO A 152 1.20 6.51 -5.85
N CYS A 153 1.95 5.92 -4.91
CA CYS A 153 3.21 6.44 -4.41
C CYS A 153 4.25 5.33 -4.42
N ALA A 154 5.47 5.63 -4.87
CA ALA A 154 6.58 4.71 -4.78
C ALA A 154 7.58 5.18 -3.72
N LEU A 155 7.88 4.31 -2.76
CA LEU A 155 8.85 4.55 -1.70
C LEU A 155 10.18 3.87 -2.06
N CYS A 156 11.27 4.62 -1.92
CA CYS A 156 12.61 4.12 -2.11
C CYS A 156 13.48 4.59 -0.94
N TYR A 157 14.42 3.74 -0.51
CA TYR A 157 15.39 4.09 0.52
C TYR A 157 16.80 4.16 -0.07
N GLU A 158 17.54 5.18 0.33
CA GLU A 158 18.89 5.44 -0.13
C GLU A 158 19.81 5.72 1.05
N GLU A 159 21.06 5.25 0.95
CA GLU A 159 22.16 5.60 1.83
C GLU A 159 23.20 6.35 0.99
N ASN A 160 23.43 7.62 1.31
CA ASN A 160 24.35 8.49 0.56
C ASN A 160 24.08 8.52 -0.97
N GLY A 161 22.81 8.47 -1.38
CA GLY A 161 22.38 8.52 -2.78
C GLY A 161 22.37 7.16 -3.50
N GLN A 162 22.68 6.07 -2.83
CA GLN A 162 22.61 4.72 -3.38
C GLN A 162 21.46 3.93 -2.73
N ARG A 163 20.72 3.15 -3.53
CA ARG A 163 19.63 2.33 -3.02
C ARG A 163 20.13 1.39 -1.91
N THR A 164 19.35 1.27 -0.84
CA THR A 164 19.68 0.45 0.32
C THR A 164 18.47 -0.31 0.86
N THR A 165 18.72 -1.50 1.41
CA THR A 165 17.72 -2.32 2.10
C THR A 165 17.74 -2.14 3.62
N LYS A 166 18.66 -1.33 4.16
CA LYS A 166 18.89 -1.16 5.61
C LYS A 166 17.67 -0.64 6.39
N ALA A 167 16.75 0.04 5.72
CA ALA A 167 15.52 0.51 6.33
C ALA A 167 14.39 -0.52 6.33
N SER A 168 14.54 -1.65 5.62
CA SER A 168 13.53 -2.71 5.59
C SER A 168 13.47 -3.46 6.92
N TYR A 169 12.24 -3.78 7.37
CA TYR A 169 12.05 -4.70 8.48
C TYR A 169 11.46 -6.05 8.04
N ALA A 170 11.57 -6.39 6.76
CA ALA A 170 11.20 -7.70 6.25
C ALA A 170 12.06 -8.79 6.90
N GLY A 171 11.43 -9.67 7.67
CA GLY A 171 12.11 -10.78 8.36
C GLY A 171 12.87 -10.44 9.64
N ILE A 172 12.86 -9.18 10.09
CA ILE A 172 13.49 -8.74 11.35
C ILE A 172 12.47 -8.03 12.26
N SER A 173 12.83 -7.83 13.53
CA SER A 173 11.97 -7.08 14.44
C SER A 173 12.03 -5.57 14.17
N ILE A 174 10.96 -4.86 14.54
CA ILE A 174 10.91 -3.39 14.41
C ILE A 174 12.03 -2.71 15.21
N PHE A 175 12.45 -3.29 16.35
CA PHE A 175 13.54 -2.75 17.18
C PHE A 175 14.91 -2.91 16.50
N GLN A 176 15.17 -4.05 15.85
CA GLN A 176 16.38 -4.26 15.06
C GLN A 176 16.43 -3.30 13.87
N CYS A 177 15.32 -3.14 13.16
CA CYS A 177 15.22 -2.18 12.06
C CYS A 177 15.49 -0.75 12.56
N LEU A 178 14.85 -0.32 13.66
CA LEU A 178 15.06 1.00 14.25
C LEU A 178 16.53 1.22 14.66
N TRP A 179 17.15 0.20 15.28
CA TRP A 179 18.58 0.25 15.62
C TRP A 179 19.45 0.44 14.40
N THR A 180 19.20 -0.33 13.32
CA THR A 180 19.92 -0.18 12.05
C THR A 180 19.76 1.22 11.48
N ILE A 181 18.55 1.77 11.50
CA ILE A 181 18.28 3.12 10.98
C ILE A 181 19.04 4.18 11.76
N VAL A 182 18.95 4.18 13.09
CA VAL A 182 19.59 5.24 13.92
C VAL A 182 21.12 5.13 13.93
N THR A 183 21.68 3.95 13.65
CA THR A 183 23.13 3.74 13.55
C THR A 183 23.69 3.90 12.14
N THR A 184 22.82 4.11 11.13
CA THR A 184 23.22 4.31 9.73
C THR A 184 23.03 5.78 9.34
N PRO A 185 24.08 6.61 9.32
CA PRO A 185 23.97 8.01 8.90
C PRO A 185 23.72 8.11 7.38
N GLY A 186 23.06 9.19 6.96
CA GLY A 186 22.85 9.50 5.55
C GLY A 186 21.67 8.77 4.89
N LEU A 187 20.83 8.08 5.67
CA LEU A 187 19.62 7.48 5.16
C LEU A 187 18.61 8.53 4.69
N THR A 188 18.04 8.28 3.53
CA THR A 188 16.99 9.10 2.92
C THR A 188 15.83 8.21 2.49
N VAL A 189 14.61 8.58 2.83
CA VAL A 189 13.41 8.02 2.22
C VAL A 189 12.92 8.96 1.14
N THR A 190 12.78 8.47 -0.08
CA THR A 190 12.20 9.21 -1.23
C THR A 190 10.78 8.72 -1.44
N VAL A 191 9.81 9.64 -1.40
CA VAL A 191 8.41 9.38 -1.76
C VAL A 191 8.18 9.98 -3.14
N LYS A 192 8.03 9.12 -4.13
CA LYS A 192 7.66 9.51 -5.49
C LYS A 192 6.14 9.47 -5.60
N VAL A 193 5.53 10.64 -5.66
CA VAL A 193 4.08 10.81 -5.82
C VAL A 193 3.77 10.75 -7.30
N LEU A 194 2.95 9.78 -7.71
CA LEU A 194 2.70 9.46 -9.11
C LEU A 194 1.36 10.05 -9.58
N PRO A 195 1.12 10.11 -10.90
CA PRO A 195 -0.13 10.62 -11.46
C PRO A 195 -1.35 9.94 -10.85
N VAL A 196 -2.40 10.73 -10.64
CA VAL A 196 -3.68 10.24 -10.11
C VAL A 196 -4.37 9.38 -11.16
N ILE A 197 -4.90 8.25 -10.73
CA ILE A 197 -5.70 7.34 -11.55
C ILE A 197 -7.17 7.65 -11.32
N ASP A 198 -7.88 8.06 -12.37
CA ASP A 198 -9.34 8.11 -12.36
C ASP A 198 -9.89 6.68 -12.43
N VAL A 199 -10.83 6.38 -11.56
CA VAL A 199 -11.46 5.05 -11.46
C VAL A 199 -12.71 4.91 -12.30
N THR A 200 -13.20 5.98 -12.94
CA THR A 200 -14.44 6.00 -13.72
C THR A 200 -14.39 4.97 -14.84
N GLY A 201 -15.35 4.05 -14.85
CA GLY A 201 -15.47 2.99 -15.85
C GLY A 201 -14.40 1.89 -15.77
N LYS A 202 -13.53 1.92 -14.75
CA LYS A 202 -12.47 0.91 -14.56
C LYS A 202 -12.87 -0.12 -13.49
N THR A 203 -12.39 -1.32 -13.69
CA THR A 203 -12.41 -2.38 -12.67
C THR A 203 -11.27 -2.20 -11.67
N ARG A 204 -11.39 -2.77 -10.48
CA ARG A 204 -10.30 -2.80 -9.49
C ARG A 204 -9.00 -3.42 -10.02
N HIS A 205 -9.10 -4.37 -10.95
CA HIS A 205 -7.93 -5.02 -11.55
C HIS A 205 -7.19 -4.08 -12.50
N GLU A 206 -7.93 -3.31 -13.32
CA GLU A 206 -7.33 -2.32 -14.22
C GLU A 206 -6.63 -1.22 -13.42
N VAL A 207 -7.25 -0.71 -12.35
CA VAL A 207 -6.63 0.30 -11.48
C VAL A 207 -5.41 -0.26 -10.76
N ALA A 208 -5.45 -1.53 -10.29
CA ALA A 208 -4.30 -2.18 -9.67
C ALA A 208 -3.12 -2.34 -10.65
N ASN A 209 -3.41 -2.75 -11.89
CA ASN A 209 -2.41 -2.92 -12.94
C ASN A 209 -1.77 -1.57 -13.32
N GLU A 210 -2.59 -0.52 -13.49
CA GLU A 210 -2.10 0.82 -13.78
C GLU A 210 -1.23 1.38 -12.64
N ALA A 211 -1.67 1.21 -11.39
CA ALA A 211 -0.89 1.61 -10.23
C ALA A 211 0.45 0.84 -10.14
N SER A 212 0.43 -0.47 -10.38
CA SER A 212 1.63 -1.31 -10.41
C SER A 212 2.62 -0.85 -11.48
N ALA A 213 2.13 -0.60 -12.69
CA ALA A 213 2.97 -0.12 -13.81
C ALA A 213 3.64 1.22 -13.50
N LEU A 214 2.88 2.17 -12.95
CA LEU A 214 3.41 3.49 -12.54
C LEU A 214 4.46 3.34 -11.43
N MET A 215 4.17 2.55 -10.40
CA MET A 215 5.06 2.34 -9.27
C MET A 215 6.34 1.62 -9.68
N SER A 216 6.24 0.54 -10.48
CA SER A 216 7.37 -0.22 -11.00
C SER A 216 8.30 0.65 -11.83
N ALA A 217 7.74 1.44 -12.74
CA ALA A 217 8.50 2.39 -13.56
C ALA A 217 9.24 3.43 -12.70
N ALA A 218 8.56 3.98 -11.68
CA ALA A 218 9.15 4.95 -10.76
C ALA A 218 10.25 4.35 -9.89
N MET A 219 10.12 3.06 -9.51
CA MET A 219 11.13 2.32 -8.76
C MET A 219 12.27 1.80 -9.63
N GLY A 220 12.09 1.73 -10.95
CA GLY A 220 13.05 1.10 -11.86
C GLY A 220 13.16 -0.41 -11.69
N VAL A 221 12.03 -1.08 -11.42
CA VAL A 221 11.93 -2.54 -11.21
C VAL A 221 10.89 -3.16 -12.15
N PRO A 222 10.96 -4.48 -12.41
CA PRO A 222 9.93 -5.17 -13.20
C PRO A 222 8.53 -5.01 -12.61
N ASP A 223 7.52 -4.96 -13.48
CA ASP A 223 6.12 -4.88 -13.05
C ASP A 223 5.57 -6.30 -12.77
N PRO A 224 5.30 -6.66 -11.50
CA PRO A 224 4.87 -8.00 -11.12
C PRO A 224 3.49 -8.36 -11.65
N MET A 225 2.66 -7.37 -12.01
CA MET A 225 1.32 -7.62 -12.53
C MET A 225 1.33 -7.98 -14.01
N LYS A 226 2.35 -7.56 -14.79
CA LYS A 226 2.54 -7.95 -16.20
C LYS A 226 2.97 -9.40 -16.31
N GLU A 227 3.87 -9.86 -15.47
CA GLU A 227 4.33 -11.25 -15.46
C GLU A 227 3.19 -12.21 -15.14
N HIS A 228 2.34 -11.90 -14.17
CA HIS A 228 1.16 -12.70 -13.83
C HIS A 228 0.14 -12.80 -14.96
N SER A 229 -0.03 -11.76 -15.78
CA SER A 229 -0.97 -11.78 -16.91
C SER A 229 -0.49 -12.69 -18.05
N VAL A 230 0.80 -12.87 -18.23
CA VAL A 230 1.38 -13.79 -19.22
C VAL A 230 1.17 -15.24 -18.77
N TYR A 231 1.45 -15.56 -17.51
CA TYR A 231 1.25 -16.92 -16.98
C TYR A 231 -0.22 -17.34 -17.00
N THR A 232 -1.17 -16.44 -16.70
CA THR A 232 -2.60 -16.75 -16.75
C THR A 232 -3.09 -16.98 -18.19
N ARG A 233 -2.59 -16.23 -19.19
CA ARG A 233 -2.92 -16.48 -20.60
C ARG A 233 -2.40 -17.83 -21.07
N HIS A 234 -1.15 -18.16 -20.82
CA HIS A 234 -0.59 -19.47 -21.19
C HIS A 234 -1.30 -20.64 -20.50
N ALA A 235 -1.74 -20.47 -19.23
CA ALA A 235 -2.50 -21.49 -18.53
C ALA A 235 -3.91 -21.69 -19.13
N VAL A 236 -4.59 -20.62 -19.53
CA VAL A 236 -5.90 -20.67 -20.19
C VAL A 236 -5.78 -21.28 -21.60
N ASP A 237 -4.75 -20.90 -22.36
CA ASP A 237 -4.50 -21.45 -23.70
C ASP A 237 -4.14 -22.95 -23.64
N ALA A 238 -3.38 -23.38 -22.63
CA ALA A 238 -3.04 -24.80 -22.42
C ALA A 238 -4.27 -25.64 -22.04
N VAL A 239 -5.20 -25.11 -21.24
CA VAL A 239 -6.47 -25.78 -20.89
C VAL A 239 -7.44 -25.80 -22.07
N GLY A 240 -7.46 -24.75 -22.89
CA GLY A 240 -8.28 -24.67 -24.11
C GLY A 240 -7.85 -25.69 -25.18
N GLN A 241 -6.56 -25.98 -25.31
CA GLN A 241 -6.02 -26.95 -26.25
C GLN A 241 -6.23 -28.42 -25.80
N SER A 242 -6.30 -28.68 -24.49
CA SER A 242 -6.55 -30.02 -23.96
C SER A 242 -8.02 -30.48 -24.12
N ASN A 243 -8.96 -29.55 -24.22
CA ASN A 243 -10.40 -29.86 -24.43
C ASN A 243 -10.81 -29.92 -25.90
N GLY A 244 -9.92 -29.59 -26.85
CA GLY A 244 -10.18 -29.65 -28.30
C GLY A 244 -9.85 -30.98 -28.97
N ASN A 245 -9.14 -31.89 -28.30
CA ASN A 245 -8.66 -33.16 -28.90
C ASN A 245 -9.46 -34.41 -28.47
N GLY A 246 -10.65 -34.26 -27.89
CA GLY A 246 -11.44 -35.35 -27.31
C GLY A 246 -12.73 -35.71 -27.99
N THR A 247 -12.96 -35.38 -29.31
CA THR A 247 -14.17 -35.80 -30.02
C THR A 247 -13.91 -36.03 -31.52
N SER A 248 -13.21 -37.11 -31.88
CA SER A 248 -13.38 -37.74 -33.21
C SER A 248 -12.68 -39.12 -33.25
N SER A 249 -13.25 -40.13 -32.60
CA SER A 249 -13.01 -41.52 -32.92
C SER A 249 -13.99 -42.38 -32.13
N ASP A 250 -15.30 -42.44 -32.57
CA ASP A 250 -16.21 -43.55 -32.25
C ASP A 250 -17.49 -43.37 -33.07
N GLN A 251 -17.37 -43.50 -34.42
CA GLN A 251 -18.50 -43.81 -35.30
C GLN A 251 -17.99 -44.53 -36.54
N GLU A 252 -17.55 -45.77 -36.37
CA GLU A 252 -17.50 -46.75 -37.47
C GLU A 252 -17.29 -48.13 -36.83
N ASN A 253 -18.38 -48.79 -36.42
CA ASN A 253 -18.51 -50.26 -36.40
C ASN A 253 -19.86 -50.68 -35.80
N ARG A 254 -20.96 -50.51 -36.58
CA ARG A 254 -22.19 -51.30 -36.41
C ARG A 254 -22.93 -51.33 -37.75
N ALA A 255 -22.49 -52.23 -38.69
CA ALA A 255 -23.30 -52.82 -39.73
C ALA A 255 -22.51 -53.96 -40.38
N ALA A 256 -22.61 -55.17 -39.85
CA ALA A 256 -22.58 -56.45 -40.51
C ALA A 256 -22.96 -57.57 -39.50
#